data_6a195a0a48ea36682621dc85c0e066cc
#
_entry.id   6a195a0a48ea36682621dc85c0e066cc
#
_cell.length_a   1.000
_cell.length_b   1.000
_cell.length_c   1.000
_cell.angle_alpha   90.00
_cell.angle_beta   90.00
_cell.angle_gamma   90.00
#
_symmetry.space_group_name_H-M   'P 1'
#
loop_
_entity.id
_entity.type
_entity.pdbx_description
1 polymer ?
#
loop_
_entity_poly.entity_id
_entity_poly.type
_entity_poly.pdbx_seq_one_letter_code
_entity_poly.pdbx_strand_id
1 'polypeptide(L)'
;MLYGRGAADMKGSLAAMVVAAERFVAANPNHRGRLAFLITSDEEASATHGTVKVVEALMARNERLDYCLVGEPSSTERVGDVVKNGRRGSITANLHIHGVQGHVAIRIWQTTRCTAPCRR
;
A
#
# COMPACT_ATOMS: atom_id res chain seq x y z
N MET A 1 7.63 -16.51 -17.79
CA MET A 1 7.20 -15.25 -17.16
C MET A 1 5.69 -15.28 -17.01
N LEU A 2 5.13 -14.95 -15.85
CA LEU A 2 3.68 -14.96 -15.61
C LEU A 2 3.13 -13.55 -15.80
N TYR A 3 2.13 -13.39 -16.64
CA TYR A 3 1.45 -12.11 -16.89
C TYR A 3 0.01 -12.15 -16.39
N GLY A 4 -0.43 -11.11 -15.71
CA GLY A 4 -1.81 -10.98 -15.27
C GLY A 4 -1.98 -9.93 -14.18
N ARG A 5 -3.22 -9.50 -13.95
CA ARG A 5 -3.55 -8.55 -12.88
C ARG A 5 -3.14 -9.10 -11.52
N GLY A 6 -2.30 -8.34 -10.78
CA GLY A 6 -1.82 -8.71 -9.45
C GLY A 6 -0.76 -9.82 -9.46
N ALA A 7 -0.19 -10.20 -10.64
CA ALA A 7 0.84 -11.25 -10.68
C ALA A 7 2.09 -10.86 -9.88
N ALA A 8 2.54 -9.61 -9.99
CA ALA A 8 3.62 -9.06 -9.19
C ALA A 8 3.12 -8.49 -7.86
N ASP A 9 2.04 -7.74 -7.90
CA ASP A 9 1.45 -7.05 -6.75
C ASP A 9 0.04 -7.56 -6.48
N MET A 10 -0.14 -8.45 -5.49
CA MET A 10 0.94 -9.25 -4.86
C MET A 10 0.54 -10.74 -4.78
N LYS A 11 -0.23 -11.23 -5.75
CA LYS A 11 -0.72 -12.64 -5.76
C LYS A 11 0.42 -13.65 -5.79
N GLY A 12 1.54 -13.31 -6.45
CA GLY A 12 2.73 -14.16 -6.46
C GLY A 12 3.33 -14.33 -5.05
N SER A 13 3.48 -13.24 -4.32
CA SER A 13 3.96 -13.28 -2.93
C SER A 13 2.97 -14.00 -2.02
N LEU A 14 1.67 -13.79 -2.20
CA LEU A 14 0.63 -14.49 -1.44
C LEU A 14 0.72 -16.00 -1.65
N ALA A 15 0.84 -16.46 -2.90
CA ALA A 15 1.00 -17.88 -3.21
C ALA A 15 2.26 -18.46 -2.57
N ALA A 16 3.37 -17.73 -2.62
CA ALA A 16 4.62 -18.15 -1.97
C ALA A 16 4.47 -18.28 -0.44
N MET A 17 3.80 -17.32 0.20
CA MET A 17 3.52 -17.38 1.64
C MET A 17 2.65 -18.56 2.03
N VAL A 18 1.60 -18.87 1.24
CA VAL A 18 0.74 -20.03 1.48
C VAL A 18 1.54 -21.33 1.40
N VAL A 19 2.29 -21.52 0.34
CA VAL A 19 3.13 -22.72 0.17
C VAL A 19 4.18 -22.85 1.26
N ALA A 20 4.78 -21.73 1.69
CA ALA A 20 5.73 -21.73 2.79
C ALA A 20 5.08 -22.13 4.12
N ALA A 21 3.88 -21.60 4.40
CA ALA A 21 3.12 -21.95 5.59
C ALA A 21 2.70 -23.43 5.59
N GLU A 22 2.21 -23.96 4.48
CA GLU A 22 1.89 -25.39 4.34
C GLU A 22 3.11 -26.28 4.65
N ARG A 23 4.26 -25.96 4.05
CA ARG A 23 5.51 -26.70 4.28
C ARG A 23 5.96 -26.59 5.74
N PHE A 24 5.86 -25.42 6.33
CA PHE A 24 6.22 -25.21 7.73
C PHE A 24 5.36 -26.04 8.66
N VAL A 25 4.05 -26.00 8.51
CA VAL A 25 3.10 -26.75 9.35
C VAL A 25 3.29 -28.26 9.17
N ALA A 26 3.52 -28.73 7.95
CA ALA A 26 3.80 -30.14 7.70
C ALA A 26 5.10 -30.63 8.35
N ALA A 27 6.14 -29.79 8.32
CA ALA A 27 7.43 -30.12 8.94
C ALA A 27 7.42 -29.94 10.48
N ASN A 28 6.54 -29.10 11.01
CA ASN A 28 6.48 -28.74 12.42
C ASN A 28 5.04 -28.87 12.96
N PRO A 29 4.45 -30.07 13.03
CA PRO A 29 3.05 -30.27 13.43
C PRO A 29 2.73 -29.77 14.85
N ASN A 30 3.74 -29.70 15.71
CA ASN A 30 3.60 -29.24 17.10
C ASN A 30 4.17 -27.82 17.30
N HIS A 31 4.25 -26.99 16.25
CA HIS A 31 4.75 -25.62 16.37
C HIS A 31 3.96 -24.81 17.40
N ARG A 32 4.66 -23.91 18.10
CA ARG A 32 4.03 -22.99 19.04
C ARG A 32 3.54 -21.74 18.29
N GLY A 33 2.47 -21.15 18.80
CA GLY A 33 1.90 -19.93 18.26
C GLY A 33 0.91 -20.17 17.12
N ARG A 34 0.55 -19.10 16.46
CA ARG A 34 -0.45 -19.07 15.36
C ARG A 34 0.12 -18.40 14.12
N LEU A 35 -0.13 -18.98 12.97
CA LEU A 35 0.07 -18.35 11.66
C LEU A 35 -1.29 -17.86 11.16
N ALA A 36 -1.35 -16.61 10.77
CA ALA A 36 -2.57 -16.02 10.26
C ALA A 36 -2.28 -15.26 8.95
N PHE A 37 -3.22 -15.30 8.03
CA PHE A 37 -3.20 -14.50 6.81
C PHE A 37 -4.24 -13.40 6.93
N LEU A 38 -3.83 -12.16 6.72
CA LEU A 38 -4.73 -11.04 6.53
C LEU A 38 -4.82 -10.74 5.04
N ILE A 39 -5.97 -11.03 4.47
CA ILE A 39 -6.24 -10.79 3.05
C ILE A 39 -7.32 -9.71 2.97
N THR A 40 -7.02 -8.62 2.29
CA THR A 40 -7.90 -7.47 2.13
C THR A 40 -8.21 -7.21 0.67
N SER A 41 -9.34 -6.59 0.39
CA SER A 41 -9.78 -6.20 -0.95
C SER A 41 -9.78 -4.69 -1.18
N ASP A 42 -9.42 -3.88 -0.19
CA ASP A 42 -9.50 -2.41 -0.21
C ASP A 42 -8.13 -1.77 0.11
N GLU A 43 -7.01 -2.46 -0.19
CA GLU A 43 -5.67 -1.94 0.12
C GLU A 43 -5.31 -0.78 -0.80
N GLU A 44 -5.54 -0.93 -2.11
CA GLU A 44 -5.16 0.02 -3.16
C GLU A 44 -6.13 1.20 -3.35
N ALA A 45 -7.25 1.20 -2.63
CA ALA A 45 -8.27 2.22 -2.75
C ALA A 45 -8.33 3.12 -1.51
N SER A 46 -9.52 3.28 -0.93
CA SER A 46 -9.71 4.12 0.26
C SER A 46 -9.12 3.54 1.54
N ALA A 47 -8.81 2.23 1.55
CA ALA A 47 -8.29 1.47 2.68
C ALA A 47 -9.13 1.58 3.98
N THR A 48 -10.42 1.90 3.84
CA THR A 48 -11.31 2.18 4.96
C THR A 48 -11.82 0.90 5.63
N HIS A 49 -12.02 -0.16 4.84
CA HIS A 49 -12.61 -1.42 5.26
C HIS A 49 -11.63 -2.61 5.26
N GLY A 50 -10.33 -2.32 5.16
CA GLY A 50 -9.25 -3.30 5.12
C GLY A 50 -8.58 -3.53 6.48
N THR A 51 -7.27 -3.44 6.48
CA THR A 51 -6.38 -3.72 7.63
C THR A 51 -6.79 -3.00 8.92
N VAL A 52 -7.24 -1.74 8.82
CA VAL A 52 -7.65 -0.94 9.98
C VAL A 52 -8.76 -1.64 10.76
N LYS A 53 -9.79 -2.13 10.08
CA LYS A 53 -10.92 -2.82 10.73
C LYS A 53 -10.52 -4.15 11.37
N VAL A 54 -9.59 -4.86 10.76
CA VAL A 54 -9.08 -6.10 11.34
C VAL A 54 -8.25 -5.81 12.59
N VAL A 55 -7.40 -4.80 12.55
CA VAL A 55 -6.60 -4.39 13.72
C VAL A 55 -7.50 -3.93 14.87
N GLU A 56 -8.53 -3.12 14.60
CA GLU A 56 -9.53 -2.72 15.60
C GLU A 56 -10.18 -3.96 16.26
N ALA A 57 -10.57 -4.95 15.46
CA ALA A 57 -11.20 -6.18 15.96
C ALA A 57 -10.22 -7.05 16.78
N LEU A 58 -8.95 -7.12 16.39
CA LEU A 58 -7.92 -7.85 17.15
C LEU A 58 -7.65 -7.16 18.49
N MET A 59 -7.55 -5.83 18.50
CA MET A 59 -7.38 -5.05 19.72
C MET A 59 -8.56 -5.22 20.68
N ALA A 60 -9.80 -5.21 20.17
CA ALA A 60 -10.99 -5.45 20.97
C ALA A 60 -11.02 -6.84 21.62
N ARG A 61 -10.34 -7.83 21.01
CA ARG A 61 -10.18 -9.18 21.54
C ARG A 61 -8.93 -9.38 22.38
N ASN A 62 -8.13 -8.31 22.62
CA ASN A 62 -6.83 -8.37 23.27
C ASN A 62 -5.86 -9.36 22.60
N GLU A 63 -5.99 -9.56 21.28
CA GLU A 63 -5.08 -10.39 20.51
C GLU A 63 -3.85 -9.57 20.12
N ARG A 64 -2.67 -10.08 20.48
CA ARG A 64 -1.39 -9.46 20.16
C ARG A 64 -0.76 -10.15 18.97
N LEU A 65 -0.18 -9.35 18.09
CA LEU A 65 0.65 -9.82 16.99
C LEU A 65 2.10 -9.57 17.36
N ASP A 66 2.93 -10.61 17.34
CA ASP A 66 4.36 -10.50 17.62
C ASP A 66 5.15 -10.10 16.37
N TYR A 67 4.73 -10.61 15.20
CA TYR A 67 5.37 -10.35 13.92
C TYR A 67 4.34 -10.11 12.83
N CYS A 68 4.73 -9.30 11.84
CA CYS A 68 3.95 -9.07 10.63
C CYS A 68 4.90 -9.11 9.41
N LEU A 69 4.60 -9.98 8.46
CA LEU A 69 5.28 -10.03 7.17
C LEU A 69 4.36 -9.48 6.10
N VAL A 70 4.84 -8.47 5.37
CA VAL A 70 4.14 -7.86 4.25
C VAL A 70 4.85 -8.26 2.96
N GLY A 71 4.12 -8.90 2.06
CA GLY A 71 4.67 -9.48 0.83
C GLY A 71 4.63 -8.55 -0.38
N GLU A 72 4.61 -7.23 -0.16
CA GLU A 72 4.64 -6.23 -1.22
C GLU A 72 5.93 -6.30 -2.05
N PRO A 73 5.86 -6.08 -3.38
CA PRO A 73 7.03 -6.13 -4.23
C PRO A 73 7.97 -4.96 -3.92
N SER A 74 9.17 -5.27 -3.49
CA SER A 74 10.21 -4.28 -3.19
C SER A 74 11.52 -4.53 -3.93
N SER A 75 11.72 -5.75 -4.42
CA SER A 75 12.93 -6.14 -5.16
C SER A 75 13.01 -5.47 -6.53
N THR A 76 14.23 -5.20 -6.98
CA THR A 76 14.51 -4.53 -8.26
C THR A 76 15.04 -5.50 -9.32
N GLU A 77 16.18 -6.13 -9.08
CA GLU A 77 16.83 -7.03 -10.03
C GLU A 77 16.73 -8.51 -9.62
N ARG A 78 16.82 -8.77 -8.33
CA ARG A 78 16.76 -10.12 -7.75
C ARG A 78 15.77 -10.14 -6.59
N VAL A 79 15.08 -11.24 -6.43
CA VAL A 79 14.19 -11.44 -5.29
C VAL A 79 15.00 -11.30 -3.98
N GLY A 80 14.58 -10.36 -3.12
CA GLY A 80 15.21 -10.11 -1.83
C GLY A 80 16.40 -9.15 -1.86
N ASP A 81 16.73 -8.51 -2.97
CA ASP A 81 17.83 -7.54 -3.07
C ASP A 81 17.49 -6.20 -2.37
N VAL A 82 16.22 -5.88 -2.23
CA VAL A 82 15.75 -4.67 -1.55
C VAL A 82 14.65 -5.02 -0.57
N VAL A 83 14.82 -4.60 0.69
CA VAL A 83 13.83 -4.74 1.74
C VAL A 83 13.54 -3.35 2.33
N LYS A 84 12.26 -3.00 2.41
CA LYS A 84 11.84 -1.76 3.08
C LYS A 84 11.80 -1.99 4.60
N ASN A 85 12.64 -1.27 5.33
CA ASN A 85 12.75 -1.38 6.80
C ASN A 85 12.07 -0.21 7.54
N GLY A 86 11.27 0.60 6.85
CA GLY A 86 10.58 1.74 7.42
C GLY A 86 9.46 2.23 6.49
N ARG A 87 8.82 3.30 6.91
CA ARG A 87 7.71 3.93 6.17
C ARG A 87 8.10 5.32 5.70
N ARG A 88 7.69 5.65 4.49
CA ARG A 88 7.67 7.05 4.00
C ARG A 88 6.37 7.72 4.45
N GLY A 89 6.40 9.04 4.59
CA GLY A 89 5.20 9.85 4.70
C GLY A 89 4.62 10.18 3.33
N SER A 90 3.37 10.59 3.32
CA SER A 90 2.74 11.25 2.18
C SER A 90 2.06 12.53 2.63
N ILE A 91 2.06 13.52 1.76
CA ILE A 91 1.35 14.77 1.98
C ILE A 91 0.55 15.09 0.72
N THR A 92 -0.72 15.44 0.90
CA THR A 92 -1.58 15.90 -0.18
C THR A 92 -2.02 17.31 0.12
N ALA A 93 -1.90 18.21 -0.84
CA ALA A 93 -2.36 19.58 -0.72
C ALA A 93 -3.36 19.89 -1.84
N ASN A 94 -4.49 20.45 -1.48
CA ASN A 94 -5.49 20.96 -2.42
C ASN A 94 -5.31 22.47 -2.54
N LEU A 95 -4.91 22.95 -3.72
CA LEU A 95 -4.78 24.36 -4.00
C LEU A 95 -5.98 24.85 -4.77
N HIS A 96 -6.76 25.70 -4.16
CA HIS A 96 -7.89 26.39 -4.81
C HIS A 96 -7.48 27.80 -5.18
N ILE A 97 -7.48 28.09 -6.50
CA ILE A 97 -7.13 29.42 -7.01
C ILE A 97 -8.43 30.07 -7.50
N HIS A 98 -8.82 31.15 -6.83
CA HIS A 98 -9.96 31.96 -7.22
C HIS A 98 -9.47 33.13 -8.08
N GLY A 99 -10.07 33.29 -9.24
CA GLY A 99 -9.74 34.37 -10.16
C GLY A 99 -10.83 34.63 -11.16
N VAL A 100 -10.75 35.73 -11.87
CA VAL A 100 -11.67 36.05 -12.97
C VAL A 100 -11.07 35.51 -14.26
N GLN A 101 -11.82 34.66 -14.94
CA GLN A 101 -11.41 34.12 -16.22
C GLN A 101 -11.38 35.21 -17.28
N GLY A 102 -10.33 35.27 -18.05
CA GLY A 102 -10.17 36.22 -19.13
C GLY A 102 -9.26 35.73 -20.26
N HIS A 103 -9.33 36.38 -21.40
CA HIS A 103 -8.50 36.01 -22.52
C HIS A 103 -7.04 36.40 -22.29
N VAL A 104 -6.11 35.52 -22.64
CA VAL A 104 -4.68 35.67 -22.41
C VAL A 104 -4.05 36.94 -22.96
N ALA A 105 -4.58 37.45 -24.02
CA ALA A 105 -4.11 38.68 -24.68
C ALA A 105 -4.66 39.99 -24.06
N ILE A 106 -5.66 39.90 -23.18
CA ILE A 106 -6.34 41.06 -22.58
C ILE A 106 -6.08 41.03 -21.07
N ARG A 107 -5.01 41.66 -20.64
CA ARG A 107 -4.54 41.63 -19.24
C ARG A 107 -5.25 42.56 -18.28
N ILE A 108 -6.09 43.46 -18.74
CA ILE A 108 -6.58 44.61 -17.95
C ILE A 108 -7.53 44.21 -16.82
N TRP A 109 -8.19 43.03 -16.93
CA TRP A 109 -9.21 42.56 -15.97
C TRP A 109 -8.90 41.19 -15.33
N GLN A 110 -7.68 40.69 -15.46
CA GLN A 110 -7.31 39.39 -14.91
C GLN A 110 -6.65 39.51 -13.54
N THR A 111 -7.32 38.96 -12.54
CA THR A 111 -6.76 38.82 -11.19
C THR A 111 -6.29 37.39 -10.99
N THR A 112 -5.05 37.12 -11.27
CA THR A 112 -4.33 35.88 -10.94
C THR A 112 -4.18 34.87 -12.04
N ARG A 113 -2.95 34.70 -12.50
CA ARG A 113 -2.47 33.49 -13.15
C ARG A 113 -1.50 32.80 -12.22
N CYS A 114 -1.73 31.54 -11.94
CA CYS A 114 -0.66 30.70 -11.45
C CYS A 114 0.25 30.34 -12.63
N THR A 115 1.40 31.03 -12.74
CA THR A 115 2.46 30.71 -13.69
C THR A 115 3.57 29.90 -13.04
N ALA A 116 3.33 29.33 -11.86
CA ALA A 116 4.29 28.46 -11.22
C ALA A 116 4.45 27.17 -12.02
N PRO A 117 5.64 26.83 -12.54
CA PRO A 117 5.87 25.57 -13.18
C PRO A 117 5.72 24.46 -12.12
N CYS A 118 4.78 23.54 -12.36
CA CYS A 118 4.70 22.33 -11.57
C CYS A 118 5.96 21.51 -11.88
N ARG A 119 6.97 21.55 -11.00
CA ARG A 119 8.12 20.65 -11.10
C ARG A 119 7.72 19.32 -10.47
N ARG A 120 7.88 18.26 -11.27
CA ARG A 120 7.76 16.85 -10.82
C ARG A 120 8.92 16.49 -9.93
#